data_9c134911817513ddae810dab97ee509a
#
_entry.id   9c134911817513ddae810dab97ee509a
#
_cell.length_a   1.000
_cell.length_b   1.000
_cell.length_c   1.000
_cell.angle_alpha   90.00
_cell.angle_beta   90.00
_cell.angle_gamma   90.00
#
_symmetry.space_group_name_H-M   'P 1'
#
loop_
_entity.id
_entity.type
_entity.pdbx_description
1 polymer ?
#
loop_
_entity_poly.entity_id
_entity_poly.type
_entity_poly.pdbx_seq_one_letter_code
_entity_poly.pdbx_strand_id
1 'polypeptide(L)'
;NIWPPSASSWIGRCRSWPPPNVVNEIVSSGCHFVPIGHKLGKHTDNEWRISFSQAEQKLVYAMNHTQILTYGLLKLFLKEINKGMSENEKLLCSYHMKTAIFWAIQQNMIAHWCPQNLLAGFWVCFKLLLKWVSEGVCPNFFIPENNMFLNKVHGVAQRNLFAKLYGLYEKGIGFLLQNPSLSISIMDVLYNPRLSICTNELSLISEVLLDRELFIEINTNKTLQKINNLYHCMEYIQLVEQMIRSTLTQSQIAMLQKLTTTILQTTAFMLHEKYTPTSGINKHMYNADKRSCYMLKLAAKFGSVSDLLYIAIYYYKTFRYRKALSVIEMT
;
A
#
# COMPACT_ATOMS: atom_id res chain seq x y z
N ASN A 1 17.01 7.40 34.56
CA ASN A 1 16.25 7.60 33.31
C ASN A 1 15.40 8.86 33.44
N ILE A 2 15.71 9.87 32.65
CA ILE A 2 14.99 11.15 32.66
C ILE A 2 14.41 11.40 31.25
N TRP A 3 13.15 11.86 31.21
CA TRP A 3 12.56 12.32 29.97
C TRP A 3 13.20 13.67 29.59
N PRO A 4 13.65 13.84 28.32
CA PRO A 4 14.41 15.03 27.95
C PRO A 4 13.47 16.25 27.85
N PRO A 5 13.89 17.43 28.34
CA PRO A 5 13.09 18.66 28.29
C PRO A 5 12.65 19.02 26.87
N SER A 6 13.50 18.77 25.88
CA SER A 6 13.19 19.01 24.44
C SER A 6 12.01 18.20 23.92
N ALA A 7 11.63 17.10 24.58
CA ALA A 7 10.47 16.28 24.20
C ALA A 7 9.27 16.46 25.15
N SER A 8 9.30 17.48 26.05
CA SER A 8 8.22 17.69 27.02
C SER A 8 6.89 18.03 26.33
N SER A 9 6.91 18.71 25.18
CA SER A 9 5.72 19.00 24.38
C SER A 9 4.99 17.74 23.93
N TRP A 10 5.70 16.61 23.78
CA TRP A 10 5.10 15.33 23.42
C TRP A 10 4.14 14.81 24.49
N ILE A 11 4.43 15.05 25.76
CA ILE A 11 3.60 14.61 26.91
C ILE A 11 2.22 15.26 26.83
N GLY A 12 2.18 16.57 26.60
CA GLY A 12 0.97 17.39 26.59
C GLY A 12 0.14 17.36 25.30
N ARG A 13 0.54 16.59 24.27
CA ARG A 13 -0.23 16.53 23.03
C ARG A 13 -1.61 15.93 23.27
N CYS A 14 -2.64 16.60 22.76
CA CYS A 14 -4.00 16.05 22.70
C CYS A 14 -4.01 14.89 21.69
N ARG A 15 -4.44 13.70 22.15
CA ARG A 15 -4.39 12.48 21.34
C ARG A 15 -5.27 11.37 21.88
N SER A 16 -5.77 10.52 21.00
CA SER A 16 -6.42 9.25 21.36
C SER A 16 -5.42 8.09 21.48
N TRP A 17 -4.24 8.21 20.85
CA TRP A 17 -3.17 7.23 20.87
C TRP A 17 -1.78 7.91 20.97
N PRO A 18 -0.84 7.33 21.73
CA PRO A 18 -1.00 6.16 22.60
C PRO A 18 -1.85 6.47 23.85
N PRO A 19 -2.43 5.44 24.49
CA PRO A 19 -3.27 5.65 25.67
C PRO A 19 -2.44 6.19 26.84
N PRO A 20 -3.06 6.89 27.83
CA PRO A 20 -2.36 7.60 28.90
C PRO A 20 -1.40 6.71 29.73
N ASN A 21 -1.77 5.45 29.99
CA ASN A 21 -0.91 4.49 30.70
C ASN A 21 0.39 4.24 29.94
N VAL A 22 0.35 4.09 28.61
CA VAL A 22 1.53 3.91 27.77
C VAL A 22 2.39 5.18 27.74
N VAL A 23 1.75 6.36 27.72
CA VAL A 23 2.48 7.64 27.82
C VAL A 23 3.26 7.71 29.11
N ASN A 24 2.62 7.40 30.26
CA ASN A 24 3.25 7.41 31.57
C ASN A 24 4.42 6.40 31.64
N GLU A 25 4.26 5.23 31.05
CA GLU A 25 5.29 4.21 30.96
C GLU A 25 6.50 4.65 30.13
N ILE A 26 6.24 5.34 29.00
CA ILE A 26 7.29 5.90 28.15
C ILE A 26 8.06 6.98 28.89
N VAL A 27 7.36 7.92 29.50
CA VAL A 27 7.98 9.04 30.22
C VAL A 27 8.81 8.54 31.41
N SER A 28 8.29 7.58 32.18
CA SER A 28 9.03 6.99 33.34
C SER A 28 10.25 6.19 32.89
N SER A 29 10.24 5.60 31.72
CA SER A 29 11.40 4.89 31.15
C SER A 29 12.52 5.83 30.71
N GLY A 30 12.19 7.09 30.41
CA GLY A 30 13.13 8.11 29.94
C GLY A 30 13.67 7.85 28.52
N CYS A 31 14.88 8.34 28.27
CA CYS A 31 15.57 8.17 26.99
C CYS A 31 16.99 7.65 27.19
N HIS A 32 17.60 7.19 26.10
CA HIS A 32 19.01 6.84 26.06
C HIS A 32 19.82 7.97 25.40
N PHE A 33 21.07 8.10 25.82
CA PHE A 33 22.06 8.91 25.14
C PHE A 33 23.01 7.97 24.40
N VAL A 34 23.23 8.26 23.13
CA VAL A 34 24.12 7.47 22.26
C VAL A 34 25.29 8.37 21.86
N PRO A 35 26.55 7.94 22.01
CA PRO A 35 27.74 8.72 21.69
C PRO A 35 27.91 8.81 20.16
N ILE A 36 27.03 9.54 19.51
CA ILE A 36 27.04 9.82 18.08
C ILE A 36 26.86 11.32 17.92
N GLY A 37 27.88 12.01 17.46
CA GLY A 37 27.85 13.44 17.21
C GLY A 37 26.91 13.82 16.05
N HIS A 38 26.45 15.05 16.09
CA HIS A 38 25.67 15.61 15.00
C HIS A 38 26.56 15.78 13.76
N LYS A 39 26.08 15.40 12.59
CA LYS A 39 26.87 15.45 11.34
C LYS A 39 27.36 16.85 10.96
N LEU A 40 26.70 17.89 11.47
CA LEU A 40 27.09 19.30 11.31
C LEU A 40 27.66 19.87 12.61
N GLY A 41 27.95 19.03 13.61
CA GLY A 41 28.51 19.43 14.88
C GLY A 41 29.98 19.80 14.76
N LYS A 42 30.42 20.76 15.59
CA LYS A 42 31.82 21.21 15.64
C LYS A 42 32.73 20.27 16.45
N HIS A 43 32.15 19.49 17.38
CA HIS A 43 32.85 18.62 18.34
C HIS A 43 32.19 17.24 18.39
N THR A 44 32.18 16.55 17.24
CA THR A 44 31.48 15.26 17.06
C THR A 44 31.84 14.18 18.08
N ASP A 45 33.06 14.23 18.63
CA ASP A 45 33.56 13.24 19.60
C ASP A 45 32.97 13.41 21.00
N ASN A 46 32.45 14.60 21.33
CA ASN A 46 31.85 14.93 22.61
C ASN A 46 30.35 15.14 22.59
N GLU A 47 29.72 14.89 21.41
CA GLU A 47 28.30 15.08 21.23
C GLU A 47 27.53 13.76 21.43
N TRP A 48 26.37 13.86 22.07
CA TRP A 48 25.50 12.74 22.35
C TRP A 48 24.11 12.96 21.73
N ARG A 49 23.61 11.93 21.10
CA ARG A 49 22.27 11.97 20.52
C ARG A 49 21.25 11.32 21.44
N ILE A 50 20.12 11.98 21.64
CA ILE A 50 18.96 11.41 22.32
C ILE A 50 18.38 10.28 21.46
N SER A 51 18.19 9.12 22.07
CA SER A 51 17.56 7.96 21.45
C SER A 51 16.29 7.58 22.19
N PHE A 52 15.18 7.55 21.47
CA PHE A 52 13.88 7.14 21.97
C PHE A 52 13.57 5.66 21.70
N SER A 53 14.58 4.81 21.51
CA SER A 53 14.40 3.41 21.10
C SER A 53 13.45 2.62 22.00
N GLN A 54 13.50 2.81 23.32
CA GLN A 54 12.57 2.18 24.27
C GLN A 54 11.15 2.73 24.12
N ALA A 55 11.03 4.05 24.00
CA ALA A 55 9.73 4.71 23.75
C ALA A 55 9.08 4.22 22.44
N GLU A 56 9.88 4.13 21.37
CA GLU A 56 9.43 3.60 20.10
C GLU A 56 8.98 2.15 20.17
N GLN A 57 9.69 1.31 20.94
CA GLN A 57 9.30 -0.08 21.15
C GLN A 57 7.95 -0.18 21.87
N LYS A 58 7.74 0.62 22.92
CA LYS A 58 6.46 0.67 23.63
C LYS A 58 5.32 1.16 22.74
N LEU A 59 5.58 2.16 21.88
CA LEU A 59 4.61 2.61 20.88
C LEU A 59 4.23 1.51 19.88
N VAL A 60 5.22 0.75 19.40
CA VAL A 60 4.95 -0.38 18.50
C VAL A 60 4.11 -1.45 19.21
N TYR A 61 4.36 -1.75 20.46
CA TYR A 61 3.55 -2.69 21.24
C TYR A 61 2.12 -2.17 21.52
N ALA A 62 1.92 -0.86 21.53
CA ALA A 62 0.60 -0.25 21.67
C ALA A 62 -0.19 -0.20 20.35
N MET A 63 0.41 -0.61 19.23
CA MET A 63 -0.27 -0.67 17.94
C MET A 63 -1.17 -1.90 17.84
N ASN A 64 -2.32 -1.75 17.17
CA ASN A 64 -3.15 -2.90 16.83
C ASN A 64 -2.57 -3.69 15.64
N HIS A 65 -3.15 -4.86 15.38
CA HIS A 65 -2.65 -5.76 14.34
C HIS A 65 -2.59 -5.12 12.94
N THR A 66 -3.61 -4.36 12.55
CA THR A 66 -3.66 -3.68 11.25
C THR A 66 -2.58 -2.60 11.12
N GLN A 67 -2.31 -1.86 12.19
CA GLN A 67 -1.24 -0.87 12.24
C GLN A 67 0.14 -1.52 12.11
N ILE A 68 0.35 -2.66 12.77
CA ILE A 68 1.58 -3.45 12.66
C ILE A 68 1.77 -3.97 11.22
N LEU A 69 0.71 -4.49 10.59
CA LEU A 69 0.76 -4.95 9.20
C LEU A 69 1.05 -3.79 8.25
N THR A 70 0.42 -2.62 8.45
CA THR A 70 0.70 -1.41 7.67
C THR A 70 2.18 -1.01 7.78
N TYR A 71 2.76 -1.05 8.98
CA TYR A 71 4.19 -0.80 9.17
C TYR A 71 5.05 -1.85 8.46
N GLY A 72 4.64 -3.11 8.48
CA GLY A 72 5.28 -4.18 7.71
C GLY A 72 5.30 -3.90 6.22
N LEU A 73 4.17 -3.49 5.64
CA LEU A 73 4.06 -3.09 4.23
C LEU A 73 4.96 -1.90 3.89
N LEU A 74 5.01 -0.88 4.75
CA LEU A 74 5.92 0.26 4.58
C LEU A 74 7.39 -0.15 4.58
N LYS A 75 7.78 -1.12 5.41
CA LYS A 75 9.16 -1.64 5.41
C LYS A 75 9.49 -2.43 4.14
N LEU A 76 8.55 -3.21 3.63
CA LEU A 76 8.71 -3.93 2.38
C LEU A 76 8.81 -2.95 1.20
N PHE A 77 7.99 -1.91 1.22
CA PHE A 77 8.04 -0.82 0.26
C PHE A 77 9.39 -0.08 0.31
N LEU A 78 9.89 0.22 1.50
CA LEU A 78 11.21 0.82 1.68
C LEU A 78 12.33 -0.03 1.07
N LYS A 79 12.25 -1.36 1.22
CA LYS A 79 13.22 -2.28 0.63
C LYS A 79 13.24 -2.16 -0.90
N GLU A 80 12.08 -1.99 -1.52
CA GLU A 80 11.97 -1.82 -2.97
C GLU A 80 12.48 -0.44 -3.44
N ILE A 81 12.18 0.63 -2.68
CA ILE A 81 12.73 1.97 -2.95
C ILE A 81 14.25 1.94 -2.94
N ASN A 82 14.84 1.28 -1.96
CA ASN A 82 16.28 1.25 -1.74
C ASN A 82 17.02 0.16 -2.54
N LYS A 83 16.31 -0.60 -3.37
CA LYS A 83 16.88 -1.68 -4.16
C LYS A 83 17.95 -1.17 -5.12
N GLY A 84 19.11 -1.81 -5.08
CA GLY A 84 20.25 -1.43 -5.92
C GLY A 84 21.01 -0.18 -5.48
N MET A 85 20.64 0.44 -4.34
CA MET A 85 21.31 1.61 -3.79
C MET A 85 22.39 1.22 -2.77
N SER A 86 23.51 1.90 -2.80
CA SER A 86 24.51 1.86 -1.73
C SER A 86 23.98 2.53 -0.45
N GLU A 87 24.60 2.26 0.71
CA GLU A 87 24.14 2.84 2.01
C GLU A 87 24.15 4.38 2.00
N ASN A 88 25.06 5.00 1.26
CA ASN A 88 25.16 6.46 1.16
C ASN A 88 24.05 7.08 0.29
N GLU A 89 23.53 6.33 -0.67
CA GLU A 89 22.46 6.76 -1.58
C GLU A 89 21.06 6.59 -0.96
N LYS A 90 20.95 5.79 0.10
CA LYS A 90 19.66 5.57 0.79
C LYS A 90 19.26 6.83 1.54
N LEU A 91 18.25 7.52 1.01
CA LEU A 91 17.69 8.74 1.61
C LEU A 91 16.62 8.42 2.66
N LEU A 92 15.87 7.35 2.46
CA LEU A 92 14.86 6.88 3.41
C LEU A 92 15.34 5.66 4.18
N CYS A 93 14.94 5.58 5.44
CA CYS A 93 15.22 4.44 6.31
C CYS A 93 13.96 4.00 7.07
N SER A 94 14.04 2.86 7.76
CA SER A 94 12.93 2.29 8.53
C SER A 94 12.40 3.23 9.62
N TYR A 95 13.22 4.15 10.09
CA TYR A 95 12.80 5.14 11.07
C TYR A 95 11.79 6.15 10.50
N HIS A 96 11.98 6.59 9.26
CA HIS A 96 11.00 7.43 8.56
C HIS A 96 9.66 6.72 8.38
N MET A 97 9.67 5.42 8.06
CA MET A 97 8.45 4.61 7.96
C MET A 97 7.72 4.49 9.30
N LYS A 98 8.48 4.24 10.35
CA LYS A 98 7.96 4.16 11.73
C LYS A 98 7.36 5.51 12.17
N THR A 99 8.04 6.59 11.88
CA THR A 99 7.56 7.95 12.17
C THR A 99 6.27 8.27 11.43
N ALA A 100 6.18 7.89 10.15
CA ALA A 100 4.98 8.12 9.35
C ALA A 100 3.74 7.42 9.95
N ILE A 101 3.87 6.17 10.35
CA ILE A 101 2.73 5.47 10.94
C ILE A 101 2.36 6.02 12.33
N PHE A 102 3.33 6.40 13.16
CA PHE A 102 3.05 7.01 14.44
C PHE A 102 2.27 8.31 14.31
N TRP A 103 2.64 9.17 13.36
CA TRP A 103 1.91 10.39 13.06
C TRP A 103 0.51 10.11 12.49
N ALA A 104 0.39 9.15 11.58
CA ALA A 104 -0.90 8.78 11.01
C ALA A 104 -1.90 8.26 12.06
N ILE A 105 -1.42 7.47 13.02
CA ILE A 105 -2.25 6.96 14.12
C ILE A 105 -2.61 8.10 15.09
N GLN A 106 -1.62 8.89 15.52
CA GLN A 106 -1.84 9.95 16.52
C GLN A 106 -2.78 11.05 15.99
N GLN A 107 -2.67 11.41 14.72
CA GLN A 107 -3.52 12.42 14.08
C GLN A 107 -4.88 11.87 13.67
N ASN A 108 -5.15 10.60 13.98
CA ASN A 108 -6.40 9.93 13.63
C ASN A 108 -6.78 10.08 12.15
N MET A 109 -5.77 9.97 11.27
CA MET A 109 -5.96 10.11 9.82
C MET A 109 -6.85 9.03 9.22
N ILE A 110 -7.04 7.93 9.95
CA ILE A 110 -7.98 6.85 9.64
C ILE A 110 -8.85 6.65 10.87
N ALA A 111 -10.17 6.78 10.70
CA ALA A 111 -11.12 6.65 11.80
C ALA A 111 -11.07 5.26 12.46
N HIS A 112 -10.90 4.21 11.66
CA HIS A 112 -10.83 2.83 12.15
C HIS A 112 -9.69 2.05 11.51
N TRP A 113 -8.69 1.69 12.29
CA TRP A 113 -7.62 0.79 11.90
C TRP A 113 -8.10 -0.66 12.02
N CYS A 114 -8.71 -1.17 10.95
CA CYS A 114 -9.22 -2.54 10.84
C CYS A 114 -8.64 -3.20 9.57
N PRO A 115 -8.72 -4.53 9.45
CA PRO A 115 -8.16 -5.25 8.30
C PRO A 115 -8.66 -4.74 6.95
N GLN A 116 -9.91 -4.28 6.88
CA GLN A 116 -10.51 -3.70 5.68
C GLN A 116 -9.80 -2.42 5.21
N ASN A 117 -9.23 -1.67 6.16
CA ASN A 117 -8.55 -0.38 5.92
C ASN A 117 -7.02 -0.52 5.83
N LEU A 118 -6.47 -1.74 5.73
CA LEU A 118 -5.03 -1.97 5.67
C LEU A 118 -4.35 -1.18 4.55
N LEU A 119 -4.90 -1.24 3.35
CA LEU A 119 -4.34 -0.51 2.19
C LEU A 119 -4.54 1.00 2.31
N ALA A 120 -5.69 1.44 2.85
CA ALA A 120 -5.91 2.85 3.15
C ALA A 120 -4.86 3.36 4.16
N GLY A 121 -4.55 2.57 5.20
CA GLY A 121 -3.48 2.86 6.16
C GLY A 121 -2.12 3.01 5.50
N PHE A 122 -1.78 2.10 4.59
CA PHE A 122 -0.54 2.18 3.83
C PHE A 122 -0.48 3.49 3.00
N TRP A 123 -1.54 3.81 2.25
CA TRP A 123 -1.55 4.99 1.39
C TRP A 123 -1.54 6.30 2.16
N VAL A 124 -2.21 6.38 3.31
CA VAL A 124 -2.15 7.55 4.19
C VAL A 124 -0.71 7.79 4.66
N CYS A 125 -0.04 6.77 5.15
CA CYS A 125 1.37 6.87 5.55
C CYS A 125 2.28 7.24 4.38
N PHE A 126 2.01 6.68 3.20
CA PHE A 126 2.78 6.96 1.99
C PHE A 126 2.61 8.41 1.52
N LYS A 127 1.38 8.94 1.52
CA LYS A 127 1.10 10.34 1.20
C LYS A 127 1.77 11.29 2.19
N LEU A 128 1.78 10.92 3.47
CA LEU A 128 2.49 11.68 4.48
C LEU A 128 3.99 11.76 4.19
N LEU A 129 4.60 10.64 3.79
CA LEU A 129 6.01 10.61 3.35
C LEU A 129 6.23 11.45 2.09
N LEU A 130 5.34 11.37 1.09
CA LEU A 130 5.40 12.21 -0.12
C LEU A 130 5.35 13.69 0.23
N LYS A 131 4.42 14.09 1.10
CA LYS A 131 4.32 15.45 1.60
C LYS A 131 5.62 15.90 2.25
N TRP A 132 6.15 15.12 3.17
CA TRP A 132 7.40 15.45 3.86
C TRP A 132 8.59 15.57 2.91
N VAL A 133 8.68 14.70 1.91
CA VAL A 133 9.74 14.78 0.90
C VAL A 133 9.57 16.02 0.03
N SER A 134 8.34 16.39 -0.36
CA SER A 134 8.09 17.61 -1.13
C SER A 134 8.43 18.89 -0.34
N GLU A 135 8.15 18.90 0.97
CA GLU A 135 8.45 20.02 1.87
C GLU A 135 9.92 20.03 2.34
N GLY A 136 10.66 18.93 2.17
CA GLY A 136 12.01 18.76 2.71
C GLY A 136 12.04 18.66 4.25
N VAL A 137 10.90 18.34 4.88
CA VAL A 137 10.72 18.31 6.33
C VAL A 137 10.08 17.00 6.76
N CYS A 138 10.81 16.22 7.53
CA CYS A 138 10.27 15.02 8.21
C CYS A 138 10.34 15.25 9.72
N PRO A 139 9.21 15.60 10.37
CA PRO A 139 9.22 15.92 11.79
C PRO A 139 9.44 14.68 12.64
N ASN A 140 10.39 14.74 13.58
CA ASN A 140 10.57 13.67 14.54
C ASN A 140 9.31 13.52 15.40
N PHE A 141 8.94 12.29 15.73
CA PHE A 141 7.69 12.02 16.44
C PHE A 141 7.67 12.60 17.86
N PHE A 142 8.79 12.57 18.57
CA PHE A 142 8.89 13.09 19.94
C PHE A 142 9.27 14.57 20.00
N ILE A 143 10.10 15.01 19.07
CA ILE A 143 10.60 16.40 18.96
C ILE A 143 10.32 16.89 17.53
N PRO A 144 9.12 17.43 17.22
CA PRO A 144 8.73 17.79 15.85
C PRO A 144 9.63 18.84 15.20
N GLU A 145 10.25 19.69 16.00
CA GLU A 145 11.20 20.73 15.57
C GLU A 145 12.46 20.13 14.96
N ASN A 146 12.76 18.87 15.32
CA ASN A 146 13.90 18.13 14.76
C ASN A 146 13.52 17.53 13.39
N ASN A 147 13.98 18.18 12.34
CA ASN A 147 13.80 17.71 10.96
C ASN A 147 14.77 16.56 10.65
N MET A 148 14.25 15.36 10.50
CA MET A 148 15.05 14.16 10.18
C MET A 148 15.63 14.14 8.76
N PHE A 149 15.17 15.02 7.87
CA PHE A 149 15.65 15.14 6.49
C PHE A 149 16.81 16.12 6.32
N LEU A 150 17.08 16.93 7.32
CA LEU A 150 17.97 18.10 7.24
C LEU A 150 19.32 17.83 6.53
N ASN A 151 19.90 16.67 6.74
CA ASN A 151 21.25 16.35 6.28
C ASN A 151 21.30 15.55 4.97
N LYS A 152 20.18 15.03 4.46
CA LYS A 152 20.18 14.10 3.33
C LYS A 152 19.17 14.45 2.24
N VAL A 153 17.99 14.95 2.62
CA VAL A 153 16.89 15.15 1.68
C VAL A 153 16.71 16.63 1.39
N HIS A 154 17.52 17.15 0.49
CA HIS A 154 17.49 18.54 0.03
C HIS A 154 17.96 18.67 -1.43
N GLY A 155 17.62 19.75 -2.10
CA GLY A 155 18.09 20.09 -3.43
C GLY A 155 17.75 19.05 -4.50
N VAL A 156 18.75 18.57 -5.23
CA VAL A 156 18.58 17.58 -6.32
C VAL A 156 18.16 16.22 -5.76
N ALA A 157 18.74 15.80 -4.63
CA ALA A 157 18.42 14.52 -4.01
C ALA A 157 16.94 14.47 -3.57
N GLN A 158 16.40 15.56 -3.02
CA GLN A 158 15.00 15.71 -2.68
C GLN A 158 14.08 15.58 -3.91
N ARG A 159 14.40 16.33 -4.99
CA ARG A 159 13.60 16.27 -6.22
C ARG A 159 13.58 14.88 -6.85
N ASN A 160 14.73 14.21 -6.91
CA ASN A 160 14.83 12.86 -7.45
C ASN A 160 14.06 11.85 -6.59
N LEU A 161 14.17 11.96 -5.26
CA LEU A 161 13.41 11.12 -4.35
C LEU A 161 11.90 11.36 -4.50
N PHE A 162 11.47 12.62 -4.58
CA PHE A 162 10.07 12.97 -4.80
C PHE A 162 9.55 12.38 -6.12
N ALA A 163 10.25 12.59 -7.22
CA ALA A 163 9.87 12.05 -8.53
C ALA A 163 9.76 10.51 -8.50
N LYS A 164 10.71 9.84 -7.84
CA LYS A 164 10.66 8.38 -7.67
C LYS A 164 9.45 7.93 -6.87
N LEU A 165 9.18 8.56 -5.71
CA LEU A 165 8.04 8.22 -4.87
C LEU A 165 6.72 8.55 -5.57
N TYR A 166 6.64 9.70 -6.23
CA TYR A 166 5.44 10.10 -6.97
C TYR A 166 5.14 9.14 -8.12
N GLY A 167 6.14 8.71 -8.88
CA GLY A 167 5.97 7.67 -9.90
C GLY A 167 5.53 6.31 -9.36
N LEU A 168 5.93 5.95 -8.12
CA LEU A 168 5.41 4.77 -7.44
C LEU A 168 3.97 4.97 -6.96
N TYR A 169 3.63 6.18 -6.52
CA TYR A 169 2.27 6.56 -6.17
C TYR A 169 1.32 6.47 -7.37
N GLU A 170 1.73 6.97 -8.52
CA GLU A 170 0.95 6.87 -9.77
C GLU A 170 0.74 5.42 -10.23
N LYS A 171 1.70 4.54 -10.02
CA LYS A 171 1.57 3.10 -10.30
C LYS A 171 0.59 2.39 -9.36
N GLY A 172 0.31 2.97 -8.22
CA GLY A 172 -0.67 2.49 -7.25
C GLY A 172 -0.42 1.08 -6.75
N ILE A 173 -1.50 0.33 -6.49
CA ILE A 173 -1.43 -1.05 -6.00
C ILE A 173 -0.73 -2.00 -6.99
N GLY A 174 -0.77 -1.67 -8.28
CA GLY A 174 -0.05 -2.42 -9.31
C GLY A 174 1.43 -2.56 -9.02
N PHE A 175 2.05 -1.54 -8.42
CA PHE A 175 3.42 -1.60 -7.96
C PHE A 175 3.63 -2.62 -6.83
N LEU A 176 2.72 -2.65 -5.85
CA LEU A 176 2.77 -3.61 -4.74
C LEU A 176 2.59 -5.05 -5.23
N LEU A 177 1.76 -5.25 -6.25
CA LEU A 177 1.51 -6.56 -6.88
C LEU A 177 2.64 -7.03 -7.80
N GLN A 178 3.44 -6.11 -8.34
CA GLN A 178 4.60 -6.46 -9.16
C GLN A 178 5.76 -7.04 -8.34
N ASN A 179 5.81 -6.75 -7.03
CA ASN A 179 6.83 -7.29 -6.15
C ASN A 179 6.48 -8.72 -5.72
N PRO A 180 7.29 -9.76 -6.05
CA PRO A 180 6.99 -11.14 -5.71
C PRO A 180 6.84 -11.39 -4.20
N SER A 181 7.59 -10.64 -3.38
CA SER A 181 7.52 -10.77 -1.92
C SER A 181 6.27 -10.13 -1.32
N LEU A 182 5.70 -9.12 -1.99
CA LEU A 182 4.50 -8.40 -1.57
C LEU A 182 3.24 -9.00 -2.16
N SER A 183 3.30 -9.46 -3.41
CA SER A 183 2.13 -9.94 -4.14
C SER A 183 1.43 -11.10 -3.42
N ILE A 184 2.18 -12.02 -2.82
CA ILE A 184 1.62 -13.17 -2.09
C ILE A 184 0.86 -12.67 -0.87
N SER A 185 1.46 -11.83 -0.03
CA SER A 185 0.84 -11.35 1.21
C SER A 185 -0.34 -10.39 0.94
N ILE A 186 -0.22 -9.52 -0.06
CA ILE A 186 -1.33 -8.63 -0.45
C ILE A 186 -2.46 -9.44 -1.06
N MET A 187 -2.15 -10.43 -1.88
CA MET A 187 -3.16 -11.32 -2.45
C MET A 187 -3.88 -12.11 -1.35
N ASP A 188 -3.19 -12.59 -0.33
CA ASP A 188 -3.83 -13.25 0.81
C ASP A 188 -4.80 -12.30 1.55
N VAL A 189 -4.44 -11.02 1.70
CA VAL A 189 -5.33 -10.00 2.27
C VAL A 189 -6.52 -9.71 1.35
N LEU A 190 -6.27 -9.56 0.04
CA LEU A 190 -7.32 -9.32 -0.97
C LEU A 190 -8.25 -10.54 -1.14
N TYR A 191 -7.73 -11.75 -0.93
CA TYR A 191 -8.50 -12.99 -1.06
C TYR A 191 -9.21 -13.42 0.22
N ASN A 192 -9.01 -12.73 1.33
CA ASN A 192 -9.73 -13.06 2.53
C ASN A 192 -11.24 -12.76 2.34
N PRO A 193 -12.11 -13.78 2.26
CA PRO A 193 -13.54 -13.58 2.01
C PRO A 193 -14.24 -12.77 3.12
N ARG A 194 -13.59 -12.61 4.27
CA ARG A 194 -14.08 -11.83 5.41
C ARG A 194 -13.70 -10.36 5.36
N LEU A 195 -12.88 -9.95 4.38
CA LEU A 195 -12.40 -8.59 4.24
C LEU A 195 -13.07 -7.94 3.02
N SER A 196 -14.08 -7.11 3.25
CA SER A 196 -14.46 -6.11 2.25
C SER A 196 -13.40 -5.01 2.27
N ILE A 197 -12.77 -4.74 1.11
CA ILE A 197 -11.74 -3.70 1.01
C ILE A 197 -12.44 -2.34 1.02
N CYS A 198 -12.30 -1.61 2.11
CA CYS A 198 -12.69 -0.19 2.16
C CYS A 198 -11.48 0.65 1.71
N THR A 199 -11.65 1.31 0.60
CA THR A 199 -10.68 2.29 0.10
C THR A 199 -11.23 3.70 0.35
N ASN A 200 -11.50 4.04 1.60
CA ASN A 200 -11.95 5.37 1.96
C ASN A 200 -10.77 6.35 1.89
N GLU A 201 -10.45 6.82 0.70
CA GLU A 201 -9.74 8.06 0.51
C GLU A 201 -10.69 9.14 0.02
N LEU A 202 -10.77 10.22 0.78
CA LEU A 202 -11.31 11.50 0.34
C LEU A 202 -10.36 12.09 -0.73
N SER A 203 -10.37 11.54 -1.92
CA SER A 203 -9.77 12.20 -3.07
C SER A 203 -10.81 13.12 -3.68
N LEU A 204 -10.46 14.38 -3.84
CA LEU A 204 -11.26 15.45 -4.45
C LEU A 204 -11.42 15.25 -5.98
N ILE A 205 -11.75 14.05 -6.41
CA ILE A 205 -12.25 13.86 -7.78
C ILE A 205 -13.73 14.19 -7.73
N SER A 206 -14.13 15.23 -8.44
CA SER A 206 -15.54 15.60 -8.59
C SER A 206 -16.29 14.36 -9.10
N GLU A 207 -17.43 14.03 -8.49
CA GLU A 207 -18.31 12.93 -8.94
C GLU A 207 -18.59 13.02 -10.44
N VAL A 208 -18.73 14.24 -10.96
CA VAL A 208 -18.93 14.51 -12.39
C VAL A 208 -17.77 14.06 -13.27
N LEU A 209 -16.52 14.22 -12.83
CA LEU A 209 -15.35 13.74 -13.57
C LEU A 209 -15.28 12.22 -13.55
N LEU A 210 -15.57 11.63 -12.40
CA LEU A 210 -15.57 10.18 -12.24
C LEU A 210 -16.71 9.54 -13.05
N ASP A 211 -17.90 10.11 -13.01
CA ASP A 211 -19.04 9.68 -13.83
C ASP A 211 -18.71 9.80 -15.33
N ARG A 212 -18.07 10.88 -15.74
CA ARG A 212 -17.65 11.09 -17.12
C ARG A 212 -16.63 10.04 -17.56
N GLU A 213 -15.60 9.76 -16.77
CA GLU A 213 -14.58 8.76 -17.09
C GLU A 213 -15.17 7.35 -17.12
N LEU A 214 -15.97 6.97 -16.12
CA LEU A 214 -16.68 5.71 -16.08
C LEU A 214 -17.65 5.56 -17.26
N PHE A 215 -18.41 6.61 -17.60
CA PHE A 215 -19.36 6.58 -18.71
C PHE A 215 -18.68 6.50 -20.07
N ILE A 216 -17.59 7.22 -20.28
CA ILE A 216 -16.81 7.16 -21.51
C ILE A 216 -16.25 5.76 -21.69
N GLU A 217 -15.72 5.13 -20.64
CA GLU A 217 -15.12 3.81 -20.75
C GLU A 217 -16.13 2.67 -20.81
N ILE A 218 -17.25 2.75 -20.10
CA ILE A 218 -18.30 1.74 -20.16
C ILE A 218 -19.09 1.82 -21.49
N ASN A 219 -19.36 3.02 -21.99
CA ASN A 219 -20.01 3.21 -23.29
C ASN A 219 -19.09 2.90 -24.47
N THR A 220 -17.78 2.96 -24.29
CA THR A 220 -16.83 2.40 -25.25
C THR A 220 -16.71 0.88 -25.10
N ASN A 221 -17.82 0.16 -25.00
CA ASN A 221 -17.84 -1.31 -25.14
C ASN A 221 -17.07 -1.81 -26.38
N LYS A 222 -16.87 -0.95 -27.38
CA LYS A 222 -15.92 -1.14 -28.49
C LYS A 222 -14.45 -1.18 -28.02
N THR A 223 -14.11 -0.59 -26.88
CA THR A 223 -12.74 -0.57 -26.35
C THR A 223 -12.45 -1.82 -25.54
N LEU A 224 -13.40 -2.32 -24.74
CA LEU A 224 -13.27 -3.61 -24.06
C LEU A 224 -13.21 -4.78 -25.04
N GLN A 225 -13.88 -4.70 -26.20
CA GLN A 225 -13.71 -5.64 -27.30
C GLN A 225 -12.35 -5.52 -28.02
N LYS A 226 -11.63 -4.43 -27.82
CA LYS A 226 -10.28 -4.18 -28.36
C LYS A 226 -9.15 -4.44 -27.35
N ILE A 227 -9.43 -5.06 -26.22
CA ILE A 227 -8.36 -5.54 -25.33
C ILE A 227 -7.69 -6.74 -26.00
N ASN A 228 -6.73 -6.46 -26.87
CA ASN A 228 -6.02 -7.49 -27.67
C ASN A 228 -4.66 -7.81 -27.08
N ASN A 229 -4.21 -7.15 -26.00
CA ASN A 229 -2.93 -7.42 -25.40
C ASN A 229 -2.96 -7.16 -23.88
N LEU A 230 -2.02 -7.81 -23.19
CA LEU A 230 -1.86 -7.70 -21.75
C LEU A 230 -1.48 -6.29 -21.27
N TYR A 231 -0.90 -5.47 -22.14
CA TYR A 231 -0.54 -4.09 -21.82
C TYR A 231 -1.81 -3.26 -21.56
N HIS A 232 -2.81 -3.34 -22.44
CA HIS A 232 -4.10 -2.66 -22.23
C HIS A 232 -4.81 -3.17 -20.96
N CYS A 233 -4.72 -4.48 -20.66
CA CYS A 233 -5.26 -5.00 -19.40
C CYS A 233 -4.64 -4.32 -18.19
N MET A 234 -3.34 -4.07 -18.21
CA MET A 234 -2.64 -3.39 -17.11
C MET A 234 -3.05 -1.92 -16.97
N GLU A 235 -3.24 -1.21 -18.09
CA GLU A 235 -3.74 0.18 -18.08
C GLU A 235 -5.13 0.26 -17.46
N TYR A 236 -6.03 -0.64 -17.82
CA TYR A 236 -7.38 -0.68 -17.25
C TYR A 236 -7.38 -1.07 -15.76
N ILE A 237 -6.51 -1.96 -15.33
CA ILE A 237 -6.35 -2.28 -13.91
C ILE A 237 -5.88 -1.04 -13.14
N GLN A 238 -4.94 -0.26 -13.68
CA GLN A 238 -4.48 0.98 -13.08
C GLN A 238 -5.59 2.04 -12.98
N LEU A 239 -6.43 2.12 -14.02
CA LEU A 239 -7.58 3.02 -14.02
C LEU A 239 -8.60 2.63 -12.94
N VAL A 240 -8.98 1.36 -12.89
CA VAL A 240 -9.85 0.83 -11.81
C VAL A 240 -9.28 1.17 -10.44
N GLU A 241 -7.98 1.02 -10.28
CA GLU A 241 -7.30 1.34 -9.04
C GLU A 241 -7.38 2.83 -8.68
N GLN A 242 -7.23 3.73 -9.65
CA GLN A 242 -7.41 5.16 -9.43
C GLN A 242 -8.84 5.49 -9.01
N MET A 243 -9.82 4.85 -9.65
CA MET A 243 -11.25 5.05 -9.34
C MET A 243 -11.62 4.55 -7.94
N ILE A 244 -11.08 3.42 -7.50
CA ILE A 244 -11.31 2.86 -6.16
C ILE A 244 -10.83 3.82 -5.05
N ARG A 245 -9.91 4.74 -5.35
CA ARG A 245 -9.36 5.72 -4.38
C ARG A 245 -10.25 6.93 -4.15
N SER A 246 -11.29 7.12 -4.94
CA SER A 246 -12.23 8.24 -4.80
C SER A 246 -13.45 7.86 -3.98
N THR A 247 -14.15 8.87 -3.45
CA THR A 247 -15.48 8.65 -2.84
C THR A 247 -16.48 8.35 -3.94
N LEU A 248 -17.02 7.14 -3.95
CA LEU A 248 -17.93 6.65 -4.98
C LEU A 248 -19.37 6.61 -4.48
N THR A 249 -20.30 6.96 -5.34
CA THR A 249 -21.73 6.69 -5.13
C THR A 249 -22.02 5.20 -5.29
N GLN A 250 -23.17 4.73 -4.80
CA GLN A 250 -23.57 3.32 -4.93
C GLN A 250 -23.65 2.85 -6.38
N SER A 251 -24.08 3.71 -7.29
CA SER A 251 -24.14 3.42 -8.73
C SER A 251 -22.74 3.31 -9.34
N GLN A 252 -21.83 4.19 -8.96
CA GLN A 252 -20.44 4.16 -9.40
C GLN A 252 -19.70 2.90 -8.87
N ILE A 253 -19.97 2.51 -7.63
CA ILE A 253 -19.44 1.26 -7.06
C ILE A 253 -19.89 0.04 -7.88
N ALA A 254 -21.18 -0.04 -8.20
CA ALA A 254 -21.72 -1.14 -9.00
C ALA A 254 -21.10 -1.19 -10.43
N MET A 255 -20.92 -0.03 -11.05
CA MET A 255 -20.26 0.08 -12.36
C MET A 255 -18.79 -0.34 -12.29
N LEU A 256 -18.07 0.13 -11.27
CA LEU A 256 -16.68 -0.20 -11.06
C LEU A 256 -16.48 -1.70 -10.76
N GLN A 257 -17.37 -2.31 -10.00
CA GLN A 257 -17.37 -3.75 -9.77
C GLN A 257 -17.52 -4.52 -11.09
N LYS A 258 -18.47 -4.12 -11.95
CA LYS A 258 -18.68 -4.75 -13.25
C LYS A 258 -17.48 -4.60 -14.18
N LEU A 259 -16.88 -3.40 -14.24
CA LEU A 259 -15.68 -3.13 -15.01
C LEU A 259 -14.51 -3.99 -14.53
N THR A 260 -14.28 -4.01 -13.22
CA THR A 260 -13.22 -4.82 -12.57
C THR A 260 -13.37 -6.30 -12.90
N THR A 261 -14.58 -6.82 -12.79
CA THR A 261 -14.90 -8.22 -13.10
C THR A 261 -14.52 -8.56 -14.54
N THR A 262 -14.96 -7.72 -15.51
CA THR A 262 -14.67 -7.92 -16.93
C THR A 262 -13.18 -7.87 -17.25
N ILE A 263 -12.44 -6.91 -16.69
CA ILE A 263 -11.00 -6.78 -16.90
C ILE A 263 -10.25 -8.00 -16.36
N LEU A 264 -10.57 -8.44 -15.14
CA LEU A 264 -9.93 -9.59 -14.51
C LEU A 264 -10.18 -10.88 -15.28
N GLN A 265 -11.41 -11.10 -15.77
CA GLN A 265 -11.77 -12.24 -16.62
C GLN A 265 -10.98 -12.23 -17.92
N THR A 266 -11.00 -11.11 -18.65
CA THR A 266 -10.27 -10.96 -19.90
C THR A 266 -8.77 -11.19 -19.72
N THR A 267 -8.17 -10.57 -18.69
CA THR A 267 -6.75 -10.73 -18.39
C THR A 267 -6.39 -12.18 -18.08
N ALA A 268 -7.24 -12.89 -17.34
CA ALA A 268 -7.01 -14.30 -17.00
C ALA A 268 -6.96 -15.21 -18.23
N PHE A 269 -7.89 -15.02 -19.19
CA PHE A 269 -7.90 -15.81 -20.42
C PHE A 269 -6.73 -15.44 -21.33
N MET A 270 -6.40 -14.16 -21.46
CA MET A 270 -5.25 -13.72 -22.25
C MET A 270 -3.91 -14.22 -21.70
N LEU A 271 -3.74 -14.26 -20.39
CA LEU A 271 -2.58 -14.87 -19.76
C LEU A 271 -2.46 -16.37 -20.11
N HIS A 272 -3.58 -17.08 -20.04
CA HIS A 272 -3.63 -18.48 -20.41
C HIS A 272 -3.23 -18.66 -21.88
N GLU A 273 -3.87 -17.94 -22.80
CA GLU A 273 -3.61 -18.04 -24.25
C GLU A 273 -2.16 -17.71 -24.61
N LYS A 274 -1.57 -16.71 -23.97
CA LYS A 274 -0.18 -16.29 -24.22
C LYS A 274 0.85 -17.35 -23.84
N TYR A 275 0.60 -18.10 -22.77
CA TYR A 275 1.61 -19.02 -22.20
C TYR A 275 1.30 -20.50 -22.43
N THR A 276 0.16 -20.84 -23.01
CA THR A 276 -0.20 -22.24 -23.31
C THR A 276 0.49 -22.80 -24.57
N PRO A 277 0.76 -22.03 -25.65
CA PRO A 277 1.29 -22.59 -26.90
C PRO A 277 2.81 -22.67 -26.98
N THR A 278 3.56 -22.03 -26.10
CA THR A 278 5.03 -21.96 -26.24
C THR A 278 5.73 -23.04 -25.45
N SER A 279 6.22 -23.99 -26.19
CA SER A 279 7.15 -25.05 -25.82
C SER A 279 8.18 -24.66 -24.76
N GLY A 280 8.26 -25.40 -23.67
CA GLY A 280 9.53 -25.67 -23.03
C GLY A 280 9.76 -25.13 -21.62
N ILE A 281 8.98 -24.19 -21.06
CA ILE A 281 9.21 -23.73 -19.70
C ILE A 281 7.94 -23.88 -18.85
N ASN A 282 7.78 -25.08 -18.29
CA ASN A 282 6.67 -25.45 -17.38
C ASN A 282 6.42 -24.44 -16.24
N LYS A 283 7.46 -23.76 -15.76
CA LYS A 283 7.37 -22.79 -14.67
C LYS A 283 6.54 -21.55 -15.05
N HIS A 284 6.71 -21.03 -16.27
CA HIS A 284 5.94 -19.86 -16.74
C HIS A 284 4.47 -20.21 -16.95
N MET A 285 4.20 -21.38 -17.53
CA MET A 285 2.85 -21.90 -17.71
C MET A 285 2.14 -22.11 -16.37
N TYR A 286 2.80 -22.71 -15.39
CA TYR A 286 2.26 -22.92 -14.05
C TYR A 286 1.94 -21.59 -13.34
N ASN A 287 2.85 -20.61 -13.42
CA ASN A 287 2.62 -19.30 -12.83
C ASN A 287 1.48 -18.52 -13.51
N ALA A 288 1.37 -18.61 -14.85
CA ALA A 288 0.28 -18.02 -15.59
C ALA A 288 -1.05 -18.67 -15.20
N ASP A 289 -1.12 -19.99 -15.13
CA ASP A 289 -2.30 -20.72 -14.71
C ASP A 289 -2.75 -20.33 -13.28
N LYS A 290 -1.81 -20.29 -12.36
CA LYS A 290 -2.07 -19.87 -10.98
C LYS A 290 -2.65 -18.45 -10.94
N ARG A 291 -2.05 -17.50 -11.66
CA ARG A 291 -2.52 -16.11 -11.75
C ARG A 291 -3.91 -16.00 -12.40
N SER A 292 -4.14 -16.73 -13.49
CA SER A 292 -5.44 -16.76 -14.16
C SER A 292 -6.54 -17.29 -13.26
N CYS A 293 -6.30 -18.41 -12.56
CA CYS A 293 -7.24 -18.93 -11.56
C CYS A 293 -7.55 -17.91 -10.47
N TYR A 294 -6.54 -17.19 -10.03
CA TYR A 294 -6.70 -16.14 -9.02
C TYR A 294 -7.58 -14.99 -9.50
N MET A 295 -7.29 -14.45 -10.68
CA MET A 295 -8.06 -13.35 -11.27
C MET A 295 -9.52 -13.72 -11.45
N LEU A 296 -9.81 -14.93 -11.92
CA LEU A 296 -11.18 -15.41 -12.08
C LEU A 296 -11.92 -15.56 -10.73
N LYS A 297 -11.25 -16.07 -9.71
CA LYS A 297 -11.81 -16.16 -8.36
C LYS A 297 -12.08 -14.77 -7.76
N LEU A 298 -11.19 -13.80 -8.03
CA LEU A 298 -11.38 -12.42 -7.61
C LEU A 298 -12.57 -11.79 -8.34
N ALA A 299 -12.64 -11.96 -9.66
CA ALA A 299 -13.76 -11.48 -10.46
C ALA A 299 -15.10 -12.02 -9.95
N ALA A 300 -15.17 -13.30 -9.62
CA ALA A 300 -16.37 -13.91 -9.09
C ALA A 300 -16.81 -13.37 -7.72
N LYS A 301 -15.89 -12.75 -6.94
CA LYS A 301 -16.24 -12.11 -5.67
C LYS A 301 -16.91 -10.74 -5.83
N PHE A 302 -16.58 -10.04 -6.89
CA PHE A 302 -17.17 -8.73 -7.22
C PHE A 302 -18.39 -8.84 -8.12
N GLY A 303 -18.52 -9.96 -8.81
CA GLY A 303 -19.54 -10.21 -9.79
C GLY A 303 -20.79 -10.93 -9.28
N SER A 304 -21.61 -11.36 -10.21
CA SER A 304 -22.82 -12.14 -10.00
C SER A 304 -22.51 -13.65 -10.07
N VAL A 305 -23.55 -14.48 -9.80
CA VAL A 305 -23.45 -15.94 -9.94
C VAL A 305 -22.94 -16.36 -11.32
N SER A 306 -23.33 -15.62 -12.39
CA SER A 306 -22.84 -15.87 -13.75
C SER A 306 -21.31 -15.75 -13.89
N ASP A 307 -20.67 -14.97 -13.03
CA ASP A 307 -19.21 -14.79 -13.08
C ASP A 307 -18.45 -16.00 -12.53
N LEU A 308 -19.10 -16.86 -11.72
CA LEU A 308 -18.55 -18.15 -11.31
C LEU A 308 -18.41 -19.11 -12.50
N LEU A 309 -19.26 -18.99 -13.51
CA LEU A 309 -19.19 -19.82 -14.73
C LEU A 309 -17.88 -19.60 -15.51
N TYR A 310 -17.28 -18.40 -15.43
CA TYR A 310 -15.95 -18.18 -16.05
C TYR A 310 -14.86 -19.03 -15.40
N ILE A 311 -14.97 -19.34 -14.11
CA ILE A 311 -14.07 -20.27 -13.42
C ILE A 311 -14.27 -21.69 -13.96
N ALA A 312 -15.53 -22.10 -14.14
CA ALA A 312 -15.86 -23.42 -14.71
C ALA A 312 -15.34 -23.53 -16.15
N ILE A 313 -15.57 -22.52 -16.99
CA ILE A 313 -15.06 -22.45 -18.36
C ILE A 313 -13.52 -22.54 -18.39
N TYR A 314 -12.85 -21.84 -17.49
CA TYR A 314 -11.39 -21.89 -17.39
C TYR A 314 -10.90 -23.29 -17.00
N TYR A 315 -11.52 -23.92 -16.00
CA TYR A 315 -11.20 -25.28 -15.62
C TYR A 315 -11.49 -26.28 -16.75
N TYR A 316 -12.55 -26.09 -17.50
CA TYR A 316 -12.84 -26.89 -18.69
C TYR A 316 -11.77 -26.73 -19.75
N LYS A 317 -11.42 -25.50 -20.13
CA LYS A 317 -10.35 -25.20 -21.11
C LYS A 317 -8.97 -25.74 -20.70
N THR A 318 -8.72 -25.89 -19.39
CA THR A 318 -7.48 -26.43 -18.85
C THR A 318 -7.56 -27.92 -18.51
N PHE A 319 -8.57 -28.64 -19.05
CA PHE A 319 -8.82 -30.09 -18.88
C PHE A 319 -9.06 -30.54 -17.44
N ARG A 320 -9.41 -29.63 -16.53
CA ARG A 320 -9.73 -29.91 -15.12
C ARG A 320 -11.23 -30.13 -14.93
N TYR A 321 -11.80 -31.08 -15.63
CA TYR A 321 -13.25 -31.33 -15.74
C TYR A 321 -13.95 -31.52 -14.39
N ARG A 322 -13.33 -32.26 -13.45
CA ARG A 322 -13.91 -32.45 -12.11
C ARG A 322 -14.08 -31.12 -11.36
N LYS A 323 -13.08 -30.22 -11.47
CA LYS A 323 -13.19 -28.89 -10.85
C LYS A 323 -14.21 -28.01 -11.56
N ALA A 324 -14.33 -28.11 -12.86
CA ALA A 324 -15.35 -27.40 -13.63
C ALA A 324 -16.76 -27.83 -13.18
N LEU A 325 -17.00 -29.14 -13.05
CA LEU A 325 -18.28 -29.68 -12.60
C LEU A 325 -18.61 -29.23 -11.18
N SER A 326 -17.64 -29.32 -10.25
CA SER A 326 -17.83 -28.86 -8.87
C SER A 326 -18.20 -27.37 -8.77
N VAL A 327 -17.69 -26.50 -9.66
CA VAL A 327 -18.08 -25.08 -9.70
C VAL A 327 -19.51 -24.93 -10.21
N ILE A 328 -19.90 -25.70 -11.24
CA ILE A 328 -21.25 -25.64 -11.80
C ILE A 328 -22.29 -26.13 -10.77
N GLU A 329 -21.97 -27.14 -9.97
CA GLU A 329 -22.84 -27.64 -8.91
C GLU A 329 -23.04 -26.64 -7.75
N MET A 330 -22.14 -25.66 -7.60
CA MET A 330 -22.26 -24.58 -6.60
C MET A 330 -23.01 -23.34 -7.10
N THR A 331 -23.26 -23.23 -8.40
CA THR A 331 -23.98 -22.11 -9.01
C THR A 331 -25.47 -22.39 -9.15
#